data_474c87040a4d3503aeb8b6e770029f72
#
_entry.id   474c87040a4d3503aeb8b6e770029f72
#
_cell.length_a   1.000
_cell.length_b   1.000
_cell.length_c   1.000
_cell.angle_alpha   90.00
_cell.angle_beta   90.00
_cell.angle_gamma   90.00
#
_symmetry.space_group_name_H-M   'P 1'
#
loop_
_entity.id
_entity.type
_entity.pdbx_description
1 polymer ?
#
loop_
_entity_poly.entity_id
_entity_poly.type
_entity_poly.pdbx_seq_one_letter_code
_entity_poly.pdbx_strand_id
1 'polypeptide(L)'
;RILVETGRDPPLRALRADAALGEAEAALEAARAEEYSARLLLASLWGSQTPPQEVEPVWLSGGDVEFEADLSQSLQIKAAEANRDAASAIVTRERANAVPDLTLSGGARRFEESGDTAFIVGASIAIPFGNRNQGSIQAAEASVRGAEARRALRLVAINREYNIASNQLEATQSRVETLESQTLPQAEEASRLAQLGYQYGKFTLLDVLDAAAARDTAELGLLEAKVARAEAVITLLRLAAR
;
A
#
# COMPACT_ATOMS: atom_id res chain seq x y z
N ARG A 1 37.39 -29.66 -10.57
CA ARG A 1 38.00 -30.80 -9.89
C ARG A 1 39.00 -31.55 -10.78
N ILE A 2 38.62 -31.97 -12.00
CA ILE A 2 39.50 -32.72 -12.93
C ILE A 2 40.84 -32.00 -13.20
N LEU A 3 40.83 -30.68 -13.36
CA LEU A 3 42.06 -29.88 -13.61
C LEU A 3 42.97 -29.81 -12.39
N VAL A 4 42.43 -29.87 -11.17
CA VAL A 4 43.19 -29.92 -9.92
C VAL A 4 43.78 -31.32 -9.71
N GLU A 5 42.97 -32.36 -9.97
CA GLU A 5 43.40 -33.76 -9.86
C GLU A 5 44.51 -34.12 -10.88
N THR A 6 44.49 -33.44 -12.04
CA THR A 6 45.54 -33.61 -13.06
C THR A 6 46.76 -32.69 -12.86
N GLY A 7 46.79 -31.93 -11.75
CA GLY A 7 47.89 -31.01 -11.41
C GLY A 7 47.98 -29.76 -12.28
N ARG A 8 46.97 -29.50 -13.11
CA ARG A 8 46.90 -28.33 -13.99
C ARG A 8 46.43 -27.04 -13.30
N ASP A 9 45.68 -27.18 -12.18
CA ASP A 9 45.18 -26.04 -11.41
C ASP A 9 45.51 -26.20 -9.92
N PRO A 10 45.79 -25.05 -9.23
CA PRO A 10 46.04 -25.06 -7.78
C PRO A 10 44.79 -25.49 -6.99
N PRO A 11 44.93 -26.26 -5.87
CA PRO A 11 43.84 -26.67 -5.01
C PRO A 11 42.94 -25.48 -4.54
N LEU A 12 43.51 -24.30 -4.38
CA LEU A 12 42.80 -23.06 -4.01
C LEU A 12 41.65 -22.73 -4.96
N ARG A 13 41.77 -23.02 -6.26
CA ARG A 13 40.70 -22.76 -7.23
C ARG A 13 39.49 -23.66 -7.03
N ALA A 14 39.73 -24.93 -6.70
CA ALA A 14 38.63 -25.85 -6.38
C ALA A 14 37.89 -25.40 -5.11
N LEU A 15 38.63 -25.04 -4.06
CA LEU A 15 38.04 -24.55 -2.81
C LEU A 15 37.19 -23.25 -3.01
N ARG A 16 37.64 -22.35 -3.86
CA ARG A 16 36.85 -21.13 -4.20
C ARG A 16 35.57 -21.46 -4.97
N ALA A 17 35.63 -22.39 -5.92
CA ALA A 17 34.45 -22.84 -6.66
C ALA A 17 33.44 -23.55 -5.75
N ASP A 18 33.94 -24.42 -4.85
CA ASP A 18 33.10 -25.13 -3.87
C ASP A 18 32.46 -24.15 -2.87
N ALA A 19 33.18 -23.10 -2.44
CA ALA A 19 32.66 -22.06 -1.57
C ALA A 19 31.53 -21.21 -2.30
N ALA A 20 31.78 -20.83 -3.54
CA ALA A 20 30.78 -20.09 -4.34
C ALA A 20 29.52 -20.93 -4.61
N LEU A 21 29.70 -22.25 -4.83
CA LEU A 21 28.57 -23.17 -4.96
C LEU A 21 27.75 -23.23 -3.66
N GLY A 22 28.40 -23.42 -2.52
CA GLY A 22 27.72 -23.45 -1.21
C GLY A 22 26.98 -22.16 -0.88
N GLU A 23 27.53 -21.01 -1.25
CA GLU A 23 26.87 -19.71 -1.10
C GLU A 23 25.63 -19.60 -1.99
N ALA A 24 25.71 -20.03 -3.25
CA ALA A 24 24.58 -20.02 -4.18
C ALA A 24 23.47 -21.00 -3.74
N GLU A 25 23.83 -22.17 -3.24
CA GLU A 25 22.86 -23.14 -2.70
C GLU A 25 22.14 -22.57 -1.46
N ALA A 26 22.87 -21.94 -0.54
CA ALA A 26 22.28 -21.29 0.63
C ALA A 26 21.34 -20.13 0.25
N ALA A 27 21.72 -19.32 -0.73
CA ALA A 27 20.89 -18.24 -1.25
C ALA A 27 19.59 -18.77 -1.90
N LEU A 28 19.69 -19.89 -2.64
CA LEU A 28 18.53 -20.54 -3.25
C LEU A 28 17.53 -21.03 -2.19
N GLU A 29 18.01 -21.68 -1.13
CA GLU A 29 17.14 -22.17 -0.04
C GLU A 29 16.49 -21.00 0.72
N ALA A 30 17.21 -19.90 0.94
CA ALA A 30 16.65 -18.68 1.54
C ALA A 30 15.54 -18.09 0.65
N ALA A 31 15.78 -17.96 -0.66
CA ALA A 31 14.78 -17.43 -1.60
C ALA A 31 13.52 -18.32 -1.69
N ARG A 32 13.68 -19.65 -1.61
CA ARG A 32 12.53 -20.60 -1.54
C ARG A 32 11.70 -20.41 -0.26
N ALA A 33 12.35 -20.19 0.87
CA ALA A 33 11.67 -19.95 2.13
C ALA A 33 10.90 -18.63 2.11
N GLU A 34 11.48 -17.58 1.52
CA GLU A 34 10.83 -16.28 1.32
C GLU A 34 9.63 -16.39 0.37
N GLU A 35 9.77 -17.08 -0.75
CA GLU A 35 8.68 -17.33 -1.69
C GLU A 35 7.50 -18.06 -1.01
N TYR A 36 7.78 -19.12 -0.27
CA TYR A 36 6.76 -19.86 0.47
C TYR A 36 6.05 -18.98 1.50
N SER A 37 6.80 -18.16 2.24
CA SER A 37 6.25 -17.22 3.20
C SER A 37 5.38 -16.16 2.55
N ALA A 38 5.79 -15.62 1.39
CA ALA A 38 5.01 -14.66 0.62
C ALA A 38 3.70 -15.27 0.09
N ARG A 39 3.72 -16.53 -0.37
CA ARG A 39 2.51 -17.26 -0.79
C ARG A 39 1.55 -17.52 0.37
N LEU A 40 2.05 -17.82 1.57
CA LEU A 40 1.22 -17.94 2.79
C LEU A 40 0.57 -16.59 3.16
N LEU A 41 1.35 -15.51 3.09
CA LEU A 41 0.83 -14.16 3.34
C LEU A 41 -0.28 -13.82 2.35
N LEU A 42 -0.08 -14.10 1.07
CA LEU A 42 -1.08 -13.92 0.03
C LEU A 42 -2.35 -14.72 0.33
N ALA A 43 -2.23 -16.02 0.67
CA ALA A 43 -3.34 -16.89 1.02
C ALA A 43 -4.16 -16.37 2.22
N SER A 44 -3.50 -15.73 3.18
CA SER A 44 -4.15 -15.16 4.36
C SER A 44 -5.16 -14.05 4.03
N LEU A 45 -5.02 -13.37 2.87
CA LEU A 45 -5.93 -12.29 2.45
C LEU A 45 -7.36 -12.78 2.17
N TRP A 46 -7.53 -14.07 1.85
CA TRP A 46 -8.85 -14.68 1.68
C TRP A 46 -9.13 -15.81 2.69
N GLY A 47 -8.37 -15.83 3.80
CA GLY A 47 -8.58 -16.75 4.91
C GLY A 47 -8.12 -18.19 4.65
N SER A 48 -7.33 -18.46 3.62
CA SER A 48 -6.76 -19.79 3.36
C SER A 48 -5.49 -20.02 4.17
N GLN A 49 -5.33 -21.23 4.69
CA GLN A 49 -4.08 -21.68 5.33
C GLN A 49 -3.15 -22.42 4.35
N THR A 50 -3.63 -22.67 3.12
CA THR A 50 -2.86 -23.36 2.10
C THR A 50 -2.40 -22.34 1.06
N PRO A 51 -1.09 -22.21 0.81
CA PRO A 51 -0.58 -21.29 -0.18
C PRO A 51 -0.97 -21.73 -1.61
N PRO A 52 -1.20 -20.79 -2.54
CA PRO A 52 -1.43 -21.13 -3.94
C PRO A 52 -0.18 -21.83 -4.52
N GLN A 53 -0.41 -22.82 -5.40
CA GLN A 53 0.71 -23.56 -6.03
C GLN A 53 1.47 -22.69 -7.02
N GLU A 54 0.76 -21.81 -7.71
CA GLU A 54 1.31 -20.92 -8.73
C GLU A 54 0.71 -19.53 -8.62
N VAL A 55 1.52 -18.51 -8.85
CA VAL A 55 1.11 -17.11 -8.90
C VAL A 55 1.63 -16.53 -10.21
N GLU A 56 0.71 -16.11 -11.09
CA GLU A 56 1.11 -15.46 -12.35
C GLU A 56 1.67 -14.05 -12.07
N PRO A 57 2.89 -13.74 -12.52
CA PRO A 57 3.53 -12.45 -12.29
C PRO A 57 3.05 -11.38 -13.30
N VAL A 58 1.75 -11.25 -13.51
CA VAL A 58 1.15 -10.34 -14.49
C VAL A 58 1.68 -8.92 -14.39
N TRP A 59 1.83 -8.42 -13.17
CA TRP A 59 2.31 -7.06 -12.90
C TRP A 59 3.81 -6.86 -13.17
N LEU A 60 4.60 -7.94 -13.20
CA LEU A 60 6.02 -7.89 -13.54
C LEU A 60 6.26 -7.86 -15.05
N SER A 61 5.32 -8.38 -15.83
CA SER A 61 5.45 -8.51 -17.30
C SER A 61 5.28 -7.18 -18.04
N GLY A 62 4.77 -6.15 -17.37
CA GLY A 62 4.57 -4.81 -17.93
C GLY A 62 3.29 -4.71 -18.77
N GLY A 63 2.42 -3.78 -18.41
CA GLY A 63 1.38 -3.23 -19.26
C GLY A 63 1.47 -1.73 -19.10
N ASP A 64 1.30 -0.99 -20.18
CA ASP A 64 1.13 0.45 -20.11
C ASP A 64 -0.16 0.72 -19.34
N VAL A 65 -0.02 1.16 -18.11
CA VAL A 65 -1.16 1.58 -17.32
C VAL A 65 -1.21 3.09 -17.41
N GLU A 66 -2.02 3.56 -18.35
CA GLU A 66 -2.30 4.98 -18.50
C GLU A 66 -3.25 5.39 -17.37
N PHE A 67 -2.75 6.20 -16.43
CA PHE A 67 -3.52 6.70 -15.30
C PHE A 67 -3.93 8.14 -15.53
N GLU A 68 -5.15 8.37 -15.94
CA GLU A 68 -5.82 9.65 -15.80
C GLU A 68 -6.74 9.58 -14.57
N ALA A 69 -6.22 9.94 -13.40
CA ALA A 69 -6.95 9.82 -12.14
C ALA A 69 -7.50 11.18 -11.71
N ASP A 70 -8.81 11.29 -11.63
CA ASP A 70 -9.43 12.38 -10.87
C ASP A 70 -9.33 12.09 -9.37
N LEU A 71 -8.25 12.58 -8.76
CA LEU A 71 -7.95 12.37 -7.35
C LEU A 71 -9.00 12.98 -6.42
N SER A 72 -9.82 13.93 -6.92
CA SER A 72 -10.92 14.52 -6.14
C SER A 72 -12.02 13.50 -5.83
N GLN A 73 -12.13 12.44 -6.64
CA GLN A 73 -13.11 11.36 -6.48
C GLN A 73 -12.59 10.17 -5.68
N SER A 74 -11.35 10.24 -5.20
CA SER A 74 -10.75 9.13 -4.45
C SER A 74 -11.52 8.83 -3.16
N LEU A 75 -11.54 7.55 -2.76
CA LEU A 75 -12.17 7.10 -1.51
C LEU A 75 -11.67 7.88 -0.28
N GLN A 76 -10.43 8.30 -0.30
CA GLN A 76 -9.83 9.06 0.80
C GLN A 76 -10.42 10.48 0.89
N ILE A 77 -10.71 11.12 -0.22
CA ILE A 77 -11.38 12.43 -0.24
C ILE A 77 -12.84 12.28 0.13
N LYS A 78 -13.54 11.28 -0.40
CA LYS A 78 -14.93 10.98 -0.02
C LYS A 78 -15.08 10.72 1.49
N ALA A 79 -14.14 10.01 2.09
CA ALA A 79 -14.10 9.78 3.54
C ALA A 79 -13.91 11.11 4.32
N ALA A 80 -13.05 12.01 3.83
CA ALA A 80 -12.87 13.32 4.44
C ALA A 80 -14.12 14.21 4.28
N GLU A 81 -14.82 14.14 3.16
CA GLU A 81 -16.10 14.81 2.92
C GLU A 81 -17.20 14.29 3.85
N ALA A 82 -17.33 12.98 3.98
CA ALA A 82 -18.29 12.38 4.90
C ALA A 82 -18.04 12.81 6.36
N ASN A 83 -16.77 12.96 6.76
CA ASN A 83 -16.42 13.46 8.09
C ASN A 83 -16.82 14.96 8.26
N ARG A 84 -16.65 15.79 7.22
CA ARG A 84 -17.15 17.19 7.24
C ARG A 84 -18.67 17.24 7.34
N ASP A 85 -19.36 16.40 6.59
CA ASP A 85 -20.82 16.34 6.59
C ASP A 85 -21.36 15.88 7.94
N ALA A 86 -20.72 14.90 8.58
CA ALA A 86 -21.02 14.50 9.95
C ALA A 86 -20.85 15.66 10.94
N ALA A 87 -19.75 16.42 10.83
CA ALA A 87 -19.54 17.62 11.66
C ALA A 87 -20.63 18.68 11.42
N SER A 88 -21.06 18.89 10.16
CA SER A 88 -22.15 19.80 9.80
C SER A 88 -23.49 19.35 10.39
N ALA A 89 -23.78 18.06 10.40
CA ALA A 89 -24.98 17.51 11.03
C ALA A 89 -25.00 17.76 12.56
N ILE A 90 -23.82 17.75 13.20
CA ILE A 90 -23.71 18.11 14.62
C ILE A 90 -24.09 19.57 14.85
N VAL A 91 -23.68 20.52 13.97
CA VAL A 91 -24.10 21.93 14.07
C VAL A 91 -25.62 22.03 13.99
N THR A 92 -26.23 21.33 13.06
CA THR A 92 -27.70 21.31 12.89
C THR A 92 -28.38 20.78 14.17
N ARG A 93 -27.85 19.72 14.76
CA ARG A 93 -28.36 19.16 16.03
C ARG A 93 -28.22 20.18 17.17
N GLU A 94 -27.07 20.81 17.32
CA GLU A 94 -26.86 21.78 18.40
C GLU A 94 -27.73 23.05 18.23
N ARG A 95 -28.04 23.44 17.00
CA ARG A 95 -28.99 24.53 16.73
C ARG A 95 -30.43 24.10 17.05
N ALA A 96 -30.81 22.86 16.77
CA ALA A 96 -32.10 22.30 17.16
C ALA A 96 -32.25 22.29 18.69
N ASN A 97 -31.20 21.88 19.43
CA ASN A 97 -31.16 21.87 20.90
C ASN A 97 -31.30 23.28 21.51
N ALA A 98 -31.09 24.35 20.73
CA ALA A 98 -31.31 25.73 21.17
C ALA A 98 -32.80 26.14 21.14
N VAL A 99 -33.63 25.35 20.46
CA VAL A 99 -35.09 25.58 20.37
C VAL A 99 -35.76 24.79 21.49
N PRO A 100 -36.62 25.44 22.30
CA PRO A 100 -37.32 24.73 23.38
C PRO A 100 -38.31 23.69 22.85
N ASP A 101 -38.34 22.53 23.53
CA ASP A 101 -39.34 21.50 23.22
C ASP A 101 -40.73 21.89 23.72
N LEU A 102 -41.73 21.62 22.89
CA LEU A 102 -43.12 21.68 23.26
C LEU A 102 -43.55 20.29 23.74
N THR A 103 -43.88 20.17 25.04
CA THR A 103 -44.38 18.94 25.63
C THR A 103 -45.89 19.00 25.76
N LEU A 104 -46.55 18.03 25.13
CA LEU A 104 -48.00 17.82 25.30
C LEU A 104 -48.22 16.68 26.24
N SER A 105 -49.10 16.87 27.24
CA SER A 105 -49.44 15.85 28.21
C SER A 105 -50.96 15.64 28.23
N GLY A 106 -51.37 14.40 28.35
CA GLY A 106 -52.76 14.02 28.54
C GLY A 106 -52.86 12.90 29.59
N GLY A 107 -53.89 12.99 30.42
CA GLY A 107 -54.09 12.01 31.45
C GLY A 107 -55.53 11.97 31.95
N ALA A 108 -55.92 10.90 32.59
CA ALA A 108 -57.18 10.74 33.35
C ALA A 108 -56.85 10.58 34.81
N ARG A 109 -57.57 11.31 35.68
CA ARG A 109 -57.44 11.21 37.15
C ARG A 109 -58.79 10.82 37.73
N ARG A 110 -58.82 9.74 38.45
CA ARG A 110 -60.00 9.28 39.21
C ARG A 110 -59.87 9.70 40.68
N PHE A 111 -60.90 10.30 41.17
CA PHE A 111 -60.99 10.69 42.60
C PHE A 111 -61.72 9.58 43.34
N GLU A 112 -61.09 8.97 44.33
CA GLU A 112 -61.67 7.84 45.07
C GLU A 112 -62.77 8.29 46.03
N GLU A 113 -62.71 9.52 46.54
CA GLU A 113 -63.71 10.05 47.48
C GLU A 113 -65.06 10.33 46.82
N SER A 114 -65.07 10.84 45.60
CA SER A 114 -66.30 11.17 44.85
C SER A 114 -66.69 10.18 43.77
N GLY A 115 -65.77 9.30 43.36
CA GLY A 115 -65.93 8.37 42.25
C GLY A 115 -65.82 9.01 40.86
N ASP A 116 -65.54 10.29 40.82
CA ASP A 116 -65.46 11.08 39.58
C ASP A 116 -64.15 10.84 38.81
N THR A 117 -64.22 11.01 37.48
CA THR A 117 -63.04 10.92 36.62
C THR A 117 -62.88 12.28 35.89
N ALA A 118 -61.71 12.89 36.07
CA ALA A 118 -61.36 14.12 35.36
C ALA A 118 -60.30 13.82 34.27
N PHE A 119 -60.43 14.42 33.11
CA PHE A 119 -59.45 14.38 32.04
C PHE A 119 -58.60 15.69 32.14
N ILE A 120 -57.28 15.51 32.06
CA ILE A 120 -56.31 16.63 32.12
C ILE A 120 -55.58 16.67 30.80
N VAL A 121 -55.57 17.82 30.14
CA VAL A 121 -54.72 18.08 28.97
C VAL A 121 -53.84 19.29 29.30
N GLY A 122 -52.54 19.13 29.04
CA GLY A 122 -51.60 20.19 29.32
C GLY A 122 -50.63 20.37 28.19
N ALA A 123 -50.15 21.58 27.99
CA ALA A 123 -49.04 21.91 27.13
C ALA A 123 -48.02 22.72 27.93
N SER A 124 -46.74 22.39 27.81
CA SER A 124 -45.66 23.12 28.48
C SER A 124 -44.49 23.37 27.53
N ILE A 125 -43.85 24.51 27.66
CA ILE A 125 -42.63 24.89 26.95
C ILE A 125 -41.63 25.40 27.93
N ALA A 126 -40.40 24.82 27.91
CA ALA A 126 -39.30 25.25 28.77
C ALA A 126 -38.59 26.44 28.09
N ILE A 127 -38.78 27.66 28.61
CA ILE A 127 -38.13 28.86 28.05
C ILE A 127 -36.75 29.04 28.72
N PRO A 128 -35.64 28.84 27.97
CA PRO A 128 -34.28 29.00 28.49
C PRO A 128 -33.96 30.51 28.64
N PHE A 129 -33.76 31.00 29.87
CA PHE A 129 -33.28 32.35 30.13
C PHE A 129 -31.75 32.32 30.18
N GLY A 130 -31.09 32.99 29.21
CA GLY A 130 -29.63 33.22 29.25
C GLY A 130 -28.75 32.22 28.50
N ASN A 131 -29.03 30.91 28.53
CA ASN A 131 -28.28 29.91 27.76
C ASN A 131 -29.13 29.31 26.62
N ARG A 132 -28.78 29.65 25.39
CA ARG A 132 -29.39 29.12 24.17
C ARG A 132 -28.44 28.21 23.39
N ASN A 133 -27.67 27.41 24.12
CA ASN A 133 -26.70 26.46 23.56
C ASN A 133 -25.60 27.11 22.69
N GLN A 134 -25.32 28.41 22.84
CA GLN A 134 -24.36 29.15 22.00
C GLN A 134 -22.96 28.56 22.04
N GLY A 135 -22.49 28.11 23.19
CA GLY A 135 -21.16 27.50 23.37
C GLY A 135 -21.01 26.20 22.59
N SER A 136 -22.03 25.32 22.63
CA SER A 136 -22.02 24.06 21.87
C SER A 136 -22.11 24.31 20.37
N ILE A 137 -22.91 25.30 19.95
CA ILE A 137 -23.01 25.69 18.53
C ILE A 137 -21.65 26.19 18.01
N GLN A 138 -21.00 27.09 18.75
CA GLN A 138 -19.66 27.59 18.37
C GLN A 138 -18.60 26.48 18.34
N ALA A 139 -18.63 25.53 19.29
CA ALA A 139 -17.74 24.38 19.31
C ALA A 139 -17.99 23.46 18.10
N ALA A 140 -19.25 23.20 17.76
CA ALA A 140 -19.63 22.41 16.57
C ALA A 140 -19.19 23.11 15.26
N GLU A 141 -19.38 24.44 15.14
CA GLU A 141 -18.91 25.22 13.99
C GLU A 141 -17.37 25.22 13.87
N ALA A 142 -16.65 25.27 14.99
CA ALA A 142 -15.21 25.10 14.98
C ALA A 142 -14.79 23.70 14.52
N SER A 143 -15.55 22.66 14.86
CA SER A 143 -15.32 21.29 14.41
C SER A 143 -15.52 21.16 12.89
N VAL A 144 -16.50 21.83 12.30
CA VAL A 144 -16.67 21.89 10.84
C VAL A 144 -15.45 22.52 10.17
N ARG A 145 -15.02 23.69 10.65
CA ARG A 145 -13.81 24.34 10.11
C ARG A 145 -12.56 23.44 10.22
N GLY A 146 -12.45 22.70 11.31
CA GLY A 146 -11.38 21.70 11.49
C GLY A 146 -11.49 20.54 10.50
N ALA A 147 -12.70 20.07 10.18
CA ALA A 147 -12.92 19.01 9.20
C ALA A 147 -12.64 19.50 7.76
N GLU A 148 -13.01 20.73 7.42
CA GLU A 148 -12.69 21.37 6.14
C GLU A 148 -11.19 21.52 5.93
N ALA A 149 -10.47 21.98 6.98
CA ALA A 149 -9.02 22.08 6.92
C ALA A 149 -8.35 20.70 6.74
N ARG A 150 -8.84 19.66 7.42
CA ARG A 150 -8.36 18.28 7.23
C ARG A 150 -8.61 17.76 5.83
N ARG A 151 -9.79 18.04 5.24
CA ARG A 151 -10.09 17.71 3.85
C ARG A 151 -9.11 18.38 2.88
N ALA A 152 -8.86 19.68 3.06
CA ALA A 152 -7.90 20.41 2.22
C ALA A 152 -6.48 19.85 2.33
N LEU A 153 -6.01 19.56 3.55
CA LEU A 153 -4.72 18.92 3.78
C LEU A 153 -4.64 17.53 3.14
N ARG A 154 -5.73 16.75 3.19
CA ARG A 154 -5.77 15.42 2.56
C ARG A 154 -5.64 15.50 1.04
N LEU A 155 -6.30 16.47 0.41
CA LEU A 155 -6.19 16.70 -1.03
C LEU A 155 -4.75 17.04 -1.43
N VAL A 156 -4.09 17.93 -0.68
CA VAL A 156 -2.67 18.25 -0.91
C VAL A 156 -1.78 17.03 -0.72
N ALA A 157 -2.03 16.23 0.32
CA ALA A 157 -1.26 15.02 0.59
C ALA A 157 -1.39 13.99 -0.54
N ILE A 158 -2.62 13.72 -1.00
CA ILE A 158 -2.88 12.79 -2.11
C ILE A 158 -2.21 13.24 -3.41
N ASN A 159 -2.31 14.53 -3.75
CA ASN A 159 -1.64 15.07 -4.94
C ASN A 159 -0.12 14.91 -4.85
N ARG A 160 0.46 15.14 -3.68
CA ARG A 160 1.89 14.92 -3.46
C ARG A 160 2.28 13.44 -3.60
N GLU A 161 1.50 12.55 -2.96
CA GLU A 161 1.73 11.10 -3.03
C GLU A 161 1.62 10.60 -4.47
N TYR A 162 0.63 11.09 -5.22
CA TYR A 162 0.47 10.77 -6.63
C TYR A 162 1.67 11.21 -7.49
N ASN A 163 2.13 12.44 -7.32
CA ASN A 163 3.27 12.95 -8.07
C ASN A 163 4.55 12.17 -7.74
N ILE A 164 4.76 11.80 -6.47
CA ILE A 164 5.90 10.98 -6.07
C ILE A 164 5.81 9.58 -6.72
N ALA A 165 4.65 8.95 -6.68
CA ALA A 165 4.44 7.62 -7.27
C ALA A 165 4.57 7.65 -8.80
N SER A 166 4.09 8.71 -9.47
CA SER A 166 4.27 8.89 -10.92
C SER A 166 5.73 9.04 -11.30
N ASN A 167 6.49 9.87 -10.59
CA ASN A 167 7.92 10.03 -10.82
C ASN A 167 8.69 8.72 -10.56
N GLN A 168 8.27 7.98 -9.52
CA GLN A 168 8.86 6.67 -9.21
C GLN A 168 8.56 5.64 -10.31
N LEU A 169 7.35 5.66 -10.87
CA LEU A 169 6.98 4.79 -11.99
C LEU A 169 7.85 5.08 -13.22
N GLU A 170 8.00 6.34 -13.60
CA GLU A 170 8.84 6.75 -14.73
C GLU A 170 10.32 6.34 -14.53
N ALA A 171 10.86 6.60 -13.35
CA ALA A 171 12.25 6.24 -13.02
C ALA A 171 12.47 4.72 -13.05
N THR A 172 11.54 3.94 -12.47
CA THR A 172 11.64 2.47 -12.45
C THR A 172 11.43 1.87 -13.82
N GLN A 173 10.55 2.44 -14.64
CA GLN A 173 10.33 2.01 -16.03
C GLN A 173 11.59 2.20 -16.87
N SER A 174 12.23 3.38 -16.81
CA SER A 174 13.51 3.63 -17.49
C SER A 174 14.62 2.71 -17.00
N ARG A 175 14.64 2.39 -15.70
CA ARG A 175 15.60 1.42 -15.14
C ARG A 175 15.36 0.00 -15.68
N VAL A 176 14.12 -0.46 -15.73
CA VAL A 176 13.77 -1.77 -16.31
C VAL A 176 14.22 -1.84 -17.76
N GLU A 177 13.89 -0.82 -18.56
CA GLU A 177 14.27 -0.78 -19.97
C GLU A 177 15.79 -0.83 -20.17
N THR A 178 16.56 -0.08 -19.38
CA THR A 178 18.03 -0.08 -19.45
C THR A 178 18.60 -1.45 -19.05
N LEU A 179 18.11 -2.04 -17.97
CA LEU A 179 18.59 -3.33 -17.50
C LEU A 179 18.23 -4.46 -18.49
N GLU A 180 17.02 -4.45 -19.05
CA GLU A 180 16.52 -5.49 -19.95
C GLU A 180 17.13 -5.40 -21.35
N SER A 181 17.30 -4.19 -21.90
CA SER A 181 17.80 -4.00 -23.26
C SER A 181 19.32 -3.90 -23.37
N GLN A 182 20.03 -3.54 -22.32
CA GLN A 182 21.46 -3.29 -22.36
C GLN A 182 22.26 -4.09 -21.34
N THR A 183 21.98 -3.89 -20.04
CA THR A 183 22.85 -4.38 -18.98
C THR A 183 22.87 -5.91 -18.89
N LEU A 184 21.69 -6.54 -18.88
CA LEU A 184 21.58 -8.00 -18.80
C LEU A 184 22.15 -8.69 -20.01
N PRO A 185 21.82 -8.33 -21.29
CA PRO A 185 22.43 -8.95 -22.46
C PRO A 185 23.95 -8.81 -22.51
N GLN A 186 24.49 -7.67 -22.07
CA GLN A 186 25.94 -7.45 -21.99
C GLN A 186 26.61 -8.33 -20.93
N ALA A 187 25.97 -8.50 -19.76
CA ALA A 187 26.48 -9.34 -18.70
C ALA A 187 26.41 -10.84 -19.06
N GLU A 188 25.33 -11.28 -19.72
CA GLU A 188 25.22 -12.63 -20.26
C GLU A 188 26.30 -12.94 -21.28
N GLU A 189 26.53 -12.05 -22.24
CA GLU A 189 27.55 -12.21 -23.26
C GLU A 189 28.97 -12.20 -22.65
N ALA A 190 29.22 -11.32 -21.67
CA ALA A 190 30.50 -11.32 -20.94
C ALA A 190 30.74 -12.64 -20.21
N SER A 191 29.70 -13.19 -19.55
CA SER A 191 29.79 -14.49 -18.87
C SER A 191 30.05 -15.63 -19.86
N ARG A 192 29.39 -15.63 -21.01
CA ARG A 192 29.59 -16.60 -22.09
C ARG A 192 31.02 -16.54 -22.65
N LEU A 193 31.53 -15.33 -22.90
CA LEU A 193 32.88 -15.12 -23.40
C LEU A 193 33.93 -15.51 -22.37
N ALA A 194 33.72 -15.22 -21.09
CA ALA A 194 34.60 -15.63 -20.00
C ALA A 194 34.72 -17.16 -19.92
N GLN A 195 33.59 -17.88 -20.02
CA GLN A 195 33.57 -19.36 -20.04
C GLN A 195 34.34 -19.93 -21.24
N LEU A 196 34.11 -19.39 -22.45
CA LEU A 196 34.86 -19.80 -23.62
C LEU A 196 36.36 -19.51 -23.51
N GLY A 197 36.74 -18.29 -23.05
CA GLY A 197 38.11 -17.92 -22.84
C GLY A 197 38.84 -18.82 -21.81
N TYR A 198 38.16 -19.24 -20.78
CA TYR A 198 38.66 -20.20 -19.82
C TYR A 198 38.92 -21.59 -20.44
N GLN A 199 37.98 -22.10 -21.26
CA GLN A 199 38.16 -23.37 -21.97
C GLN A 199 39.40 -23.38 -22.88
N TYR A 200 39.71 -22.23 -23.51
CA TYR A 200 40.89 -22.06 -24.36
C TYR A 200 42.14 -21.60 -23.57
N GLY A 201 42.07 -21.53 -22.23
CA GLY A 201 43.17 -21.14 -21.37
C GLY A 201 43.58 -19.67 -21.45
N LYS A 202 42.71 -18.80 -21.99
CA LYS A 202 42.95 -17.34 -22.13
C LYS A 202 42.52 -16.55 -20.91
N PHE A 203 41.54 -17.03 -20.17
CA PHE A 203 41.02 -16.41 -18.97
C PHE A 203 41.19 -17.33 -17.76
N THR A 204 41.17 -16.76 -16.56
CA THR A 204 41.27 -17.48 -15.31
C THR A 204 39.87 -17.93 -14.82
N LEU A 205 39.83 -18.88 -13.88
CA LEU A 205 38.56 -19.24 -13.22
C LEU A 205 37.95 -18.04 -12.49
N LEU A 206 38.79 -17.14 -11.97
CA LEU A 206 38.30 -15.93 -11.30
C LEU A 206 37.50 -15.04 -12.28
N ASP A 207 38.02 -14.84 -13.51
CA ASP A 207 37.33 -14.08 -14.53
C ASP A 207 35.94 -14.67 -14.87
N VAL A 208 35.82 -16.02 -14.85
CA VAL A 208 34.55 -16.71 -15.06
C VAL A 208 33.58 -16.46 -13.91
N LEU A 209 34.06 -16.60 -12.66
CA LEU A 209 33.25 -16.38 -11.48
C LEU A 209 32.78 -14.91 -11.37
N ASP A 210 33.67 -13.97 -11.65
CA ASP A 210 33.36 -12.55 -11.63
C ASP A 210 32.31 -12.18 -12.70
N ALA A 211 32.47 -12.72 -13.92
CA ALA A 211 31.50 -12.51 -14.99
C ALA A 211 30.13 -13.17 -14.70
N ALA A 212 30.12 -14.35 -14.06
CA ALA A 212 28.90 -15.00 -13.62
C ALA A 212 28.21 -14.19 -12.53
N ALA A 213 28.95 -13.72 -11.52
CA ALA A 213 28.40 -12.88 -10.44
C ALA A 213 27.84 -11.53 -10.99
N ALA A 214 28.50 -10.94 -11.99
CA ALA A 214 28.00 -9.73 -12.66
C ALA A 214 26.67 -9.99 -13.39
N ARG A 215 26.53 -11.13 -14.10
CA ARG A 215 25.29 -11.54 -14.73
C ARG A 215 24.17 -11.75 -13.69
N ASP A 216 24.42 -12.49 -12.61
CA ASP A 216 23.45 -12.76 -11.56
C ASP A 216 23.00 -11.45 -10.88
N THR A 217 23.94 -10.52 -10.68
CA THR A 217 23.65 -9.17 -10.17
C THR A 217 22.73 -8.38 -11.13
N ALA A 218 22.94 -8.50 -12.43
CA ALA A 218 22.11 -7.85 -13.43
C ALA A 218 20.69 -8.46 -13.49
N GLU A 219 20.56 -9.78 -13.40
CA GLU A 219 19.27 -10.49 -13.33
C GLU A 219 18.48 -10.09 -12.09
N LEU A 220 19.11 -10.10 -10.91
CA LEU A 220 18.48 -9.67 -9.66
C LEU A 220 18.08 -8.19 -9.72
N GLY A 221 18.96 -7.32 -10.23
CA GLY A 221 18.68 -5.91 -10.41
C GLY A 221 17.50 -5.63 -11.35
N LEU A 222 17.34 -6.43 -12.40
CA LEU A 222 16.17 -6.36 -13.28
C LEU A 222 14.89 -6.78 -12.54
N LEU A 223 14.93 -7.87 -11.79
CA LEU A 223 13.79 -8.32 -11.00
C LEU A 223 13.37 -7.27 -9.96
N GLU A 224 14.33 -6.72 -9.21
CA GLU A 224 14.09 -5.64 -8.25
C GLU A 224 13.45 -4.41 -8.91
N ALA A 225 13.95 -4.02 -10.10
CA ALA A 225 13.40 -2.89 -10.84
C ALA A 225 11.94 -3.16 -11.30
N LYS A 226 11.63 -4.39 -11.74
CA LYS A 226 10.27 -4.81 -12.11
C LYS A 226 9.33 -4.81 -10.90
N VAL A 227 9.78 -5.27 -9.74
CA VAL A 227 9.01 -5.21 -8.49
C VAL A 227 8.75 -3.76 -8.09
N ALA A 228 9.78 -2.92 -8.07
CA ALA A 228 9.63 -1.51 -7.72
C ALA A 228 8.67 -0.75 -8.67
N ARG A 229 8.69 -1.09 -9.97
CA ARG A 229 7.71 -0.57 -10.94
C ARG A 229 6.30 -1.02 -10.60
N ALA A 230 6.09 -2.31 -10.29
CA ALA A 230 4.79 -2.83 -9.91
C ALA A 230 4.24 -2.18 -8.63
N GLU A 231 5.09 -1.93 -7.63
CA GLU A 231 4.73 -1.21 -6.40
C GLU A 231 4.30 0.24 -6.67
N ALA A 232 4.98 0.93 -7.58
CA ALA A 232 4.59 2.28 -8.00
C ALA A 232 3.21 2.28 -8.68
N VAL A 233 2.95 1.33 -9.57
CA VAL A 233 1.64 1.13 -10.22
C VAL A 233 0.54 0.86 -9.19
N ILE A 234 0.77 -0.06 -8.25
CA ILE A 234 -0.18 -0.39 -7.18
C ILE A 234 -0.49 0.84 -6.32
N THR A 235 0.53 1.65 -6.03
CA THR A 235 0.36 2.89 -5.27
C THR A 235 -0.53 3.88 -6.01
N LEU A 236 -0.33 4.07 -7.32
CA LEU A 236 -1.18 4.91 -8.16
C LEU A 236 -2.63 4.40 -8.21
N LEU A 237 -2.82 3.08 -8.40
CA LEU A 237 -4.15 2.44 -8.36
C LEU A 237 -4.87 2.69 -7.04
N ARG A 238 -4.18 2.54 -5.92
CA ARG A 238 -4.73 2.77 -4.58
C ARG A 238 -5.14 4.23 -4.36
N LEU A 239 -4.36 5.18 -4.86
CA LEU A 239 -4.69 6.60 -4.75
C LEU A 239 -5.86 6.99 -5.65
N ALA A 240 -5.98 6.37 -6.83
CA ALA A 240 -7.04 6.58 -7.80
C ALA A 240 -8.34 5.80 -7.48
N ALA A 241 -8.34 4.89 -6.51
CA ALA A 241 -9.52 4.08 -6.15
C ALA A 241 -10.72 4.97 -5.79
N ARG A 242 -11.88 4.67 -6.39
CA ARG A 242 -13.15 5.43 -6.29
C ARG A 242 -14.19 4.71 -5.44
#